data_5061387e27fb867b311e86ab52449567
#
_entry.id   5061387e27fb867b311e86ab52449567
#
_cell.length_a   1.000
_cell.length_b   1.000
_cell.length_c   1.000
_cell.angle_alpha   90.00
_cell.angle_beta   90.00
_cell.angle_gamma   90.00
#
_symmetry.space_group_name_H-M   'P 1'
#
loop_
_entity.id
_entity.type
_entity.pdbx_description
1 polymer ?
#
loop_
_entity_poly.entity_id
_entity_poly.type
_entity_poly.pdbx_seq_one_letter_code
_entity_poly.pdbx_strand_id
1 'polypeptide(L)'
;MCLSFVSCIDEQDFNQTDDIIIEPTVEASIFYFETTEDLINSNPSSFYTNDFNFDAFKEDYISDRVIECTITYQLENTTSKPVSVVIELIDDGGNVLDTTVLNIGAESATTTDLDVLYGGTGKPLDIIRNTSALRLSAQNLGDNTSVSSNADPKLIFRSSAKLKIGVR
;
A
#
# COMPACT_ATOMS: atom_id res chain seq x y z
N MET A 1 63.75 -15.27 -34.48
CA MET A 1 63.10 -15.50 -33.19
C MET A 1 61.64 -15.03 -33.34
N CYS A 2 60.74 -15.97 -33.68
CA CYS A 2 59.31 -15.65 -33.90
C CYS A 2 58.58 -15.88 -32.58
N LEU A 3 58.02 -14.83 -31.98
CA LEU A 3 57.07 -14.93 -30.87
C LEU A 3 55.66 -15.17 -31.41
N SER A 4 55.16 -16.38 -31.21
CA SER A 4 53.77 -16.74 -31.48
C SER A 4 52.94 -16.35 -30.25
N PHE A 5 52.10 -15.32 -30.37
CA PHE A 5 51.08 -15.04 -29.37
C PHE A 5 49.92 -16.00 -29.63
N VAL A 6 49.74 -16.98 -28.70
CA VAL A 6 48.52 -17.77 -28.67
C VAL A 6 47.51 -16.99 -27.82
N SER A 7 46.55 -16.35 -28.48
CA SER A 7 45.36 -15.77 -27.83
C SER A 7 44.44 -16.94 -27.56
N CYS A 8 44.28 -17.33 -26.28
CA CYS A 8 43.15 -18.14 -25.85
C CYS A 8 41.89 -17.24 -25.94
N ILE A 9 41.10 -17.46 -26.96
CA ILE A 9 39.71 -17.00 -26.99
C ILE A 9 38.92 -18.11 -26.30
N ASP A 10 38.64 -17.94 -25.01
CA ASP A 10 37.59 -18.74 -24.36
C ASP A 10 36.31 -18.46 -25.07
N GLU A 11 35.58 -19.48 -25.55
CA GLU A 11 34.26 -19.34 -26.09
C GLU A 11 33.36 -18.75 -25.00
N GLN A 12 32.93 -17.51 -25.18
CA GLN A 12 31.94 -16.92 -24.30
C GLN A 12 30.63 -17.68 -24.49
N ASP A 13 30.21 -18.36 -23.44
CA ASP A 13 28.90 -19.02 -23.39
C ASP A 13 27.81 -17.96 -23.25
N PHE A 14 27.16 -17.62 -24.36
CA PHE A 14 26.07 -16.66 -24.41
C PHE A 14 24.73 -17.21 -23.82
N ASN A 15 24.70 -18.49 -23.45
CA ASN A 15 23.51 -19.09 -22.81
C ASN A 15 23.38 -18.72 -21.33
N GLN A 16 24.36 -18.05 -20.73
CA GLN A 16 24.29 -17.56 -19.35
C GLN A 16 23.17 -16.53 -19.12
N THR A 17 22.63 -15.96 -20.18
CA THR A 17 21.51 -14.99 -20.08
C THR A 17 20.14 -15.65 -19.88
N ASP A 18 20.01 -16.93 -20.19
CA ASP A 18 18.74 -17.67 -20.05
C ASP A 18 18.39 -17.94 -18.57
N ASP A 19 19.36 -17.89 -17.68
CA ASP A 19 19.18 -18.09 -16.22
C ASP A 19 19.04 -16.77 -15.43
N ILE A 20 19.10 -15.62 -16.11
CA ILE A 20 18.96 -14.32 -15.43
C ILE A 20 17.48 -14.02 -15.23
N ILE A 21 16.99 -14.23 -14.01
CA ILE A 21 15.67 -13.79 -13.59
C ILE A 21 15.79 -12.37 -13.06
N ILE A 22 15.22 -11.39 -13.77
CA ILE A 22 15.16 -10.00 -13.32
C ILE A 22 13.78 -9.76 -12.70
N GLU A 23 13.75 -9.42 -11.41
CA GLU A 23 12.51 -9.12 -10.67
C GLU A 23 12.58 -7.69 -10.11
N PRO A 24 12.36 -6.66 -10.95
CA PRO A 24 12.39 -5.30 -10.49
C PRO A 24 11.30 -5.02 -9.47
N THR A 25 11.62 -4.15 -8.53
CA THR A 25 10.66 -3.66 -7.53
C THR A 25 10.32 -2.21 -7.84
N VAL A 26 9.03 -1.91 -7.87
CA VAL A 26 8.49 -0.56 -8.05
C VAL A 26 7.70 -0.20 -6.80
N GLU A 27 7.91 1.00 -6.27
CA GLU A 27 7.18 1.53 -5.13
C GLU A 27 6.52 2.85 -5.50
N ALA A 28 5.26 3.02 -5.10
CA ALA A 28 4.49 4.23 -5.33
C ALA A 28 3.55 4.51 -4.16
N SER A 29 3.34 5.79 -3.86
CA SER A 29 2.28 6.21 -2.95
C SER A 29 0.93 5.94 -3.59
N ILE A 30 0.00 5.34 -2.83
CA ILE A 30 -1.36 5.07 -3.28
C ILE A 30 -2.26 6.22 -2.86
N PHE A 31 -2.18 6.60 -1.57
CA PHE A 31 -3.16 7.45 -0.94
C PHE A 31 -2.58 8.28 0.20
N TYR A 32 -3.08 9.52 0.34
CA TYR A 32 -2.84 10.41 1.48
C TYR A 32 -4.16 11.05 1.90
N PHE A 33 -4.45 11.01 3.19
CA PHE A 33 -5.60 11.67 3.80
C PHE A 33 -5.19 12.36 5.09
N GLU A 34 -5.69 13.55 5.31
CA GLU A 34 -5.51 14.33 6.54
C GLU A 34 -6.83 14.94 6.96
N THR A 35 -7.13 14.93 8.24
CA THR A 35 -8.29 15.59 8.81
C THR A 35 -7.97 16.21 10.18
N THR A 36 -8.64 17.31 10.48
CA THR A 36 -8.50 18.01 11.76
C THR A 36 -9.45 17.43 12.82
N GLU A 37 -9.13 17.64 14.09
CA GLU A 37 -10.00 17.23 15.19
C GLU A 37 -11.38 17.89 15.14
N ASP A 38 -11.46 19.17 14.70
CA ASP A 38 -12.73 19.89 14.57
C ASP A 38 -13.67 19.18 13.59
N LEU A 39 -13.13 18.67 12.47
CA LEU A 39 -13.93 17.93 11.51
C LEU A 39 -14.42 16.59 12.09
N ILE A 40 -13.58 15.90 12.87
CA ILE A 40 -13.95 14.67 13.57
C ILE A 40 -15.06 14.94 14.59
N ASN A 41 -14.95 16.02 15.36
CA ASN A 41 -15.95 16.44 16.36
C ASN A 41 -17.29 16.81 15.72
N SER A 42 -17.28 17.35 14.50
CA SER A 42 -18.50 17.75 13.78
C SER A 42 -19.32 16.56 13.27
N ASN A 43 -18.75 15.36 13.22
CA ASN A 43 -19.36 14.15 12.68
C ASN A 43 -19.31 13.00 13.70
N PRO A 44 -20.43 12.74 14.41
CA PRO A 44 -20.39 11.91 15.64
C PRO A 44 -20.02 10.43 15.46
N SER A 45 -20.13 9.85 14.26
CA SER A 45 -19.87 8.44 14.08
C SER A 45 -18.90 8.15 12.94
N SER A 46 -19.21 8.59 11.75
CA SER A 46 -18.32 8.45 10.58
C SER A 46 -18.03 9.83 10.03
N PHE A 47 -16.76 10.24 10.10
CA PHE A 47 -16.34 11.55 9.62
C PHE A 47 -15.75 11.50 8.21
N TYR A 48 -15.55 10.29 7.68
CA TYR A 48 -15.04 10.12 6.32
C TYR A 48 -15.49 8.80 5.72
N THR A 49 -15.96 8.83 4.48
CA THR A 49 -16.13 7.66 3.62
C THR A 49 -16.00 8.12 2.18
N ASN A 50 -15.08 7.52 1.44
CA ASN A 50 -14.89 7.84 0.02
C ASN A 50 -14.30 6.64 -0.73
N ASP A 51 -14.71 6.50 -1.99
CA ASP A 51 -14.21 5.51 -2.93
C ASP A 51 -13.21 6.19 -3.87
N PHE A 52 -12.02 5.62 -4.01
CA PHE A 52 -10.98 6.08 -4.90
C PHE A 52 -10.80 5.07 -6.02
N ASN A 53 -10.96 5.52 -7.25
CA ASN A 53 -10.62 4.70 -8.41
C ASN A 53 -9.12 4.39 -8.38
N PHE A 54 -8.79 3.12 -8.53
CA PHE A 54 -7.42 2.63 -8.50
C PHE A 54 -7.19 1.56 -9.57
N ASP A 55 -7.28 2.00 -10.83
CA ASP A 55 -7.11 1.10 -12.00
C ASP A 55 -5.64 0.70 -12.25
N ALA A 56 -4.68 1.29 -11.52
CA ALA A 56 -3.25 1.05 -11.76
C ALA A 56 -2.85 -0.43 -11.65
N PHE A 57 -3.53 -1.23 -10.83
CA PHE A 57 -3.25 -2.66 -10.72
C PHE A 57 -3.84 -3.48 -11.86
N LYS A 58 -4.81 -2.94 -12.61
CA LYS A 58 -5.47 -3.61 -13.73
C LYS A 58 -4.78 -3.41 -15.06
N GLU A 59 -3.88 -2.43 -15.15
CA GLU A 59 -3.09 -2.26 -16.37
C GLU A 59 -2.42 -3.59 -16.72
N ASP A 60 -2.63 -4.08 -17.93
CA ASP A 60 -2.15 -5.40 -18.41
C ASP A 60 -0.67 -5.63 -18.09
N TYR A 61 0.14 -4.56 -18.18
CA TYR A 61 1.55 -4.62 -17.85
C TYR A 61 1.82 -4.97 -16.38
N ILE A 62 0.96 -4.52 -15.46
CA ILE A 62 1.09 -4.79 -14.02
C ILE A 62 0.39 -6.09 -13.68
N SER A 63 -0.87 -6.26 -14.08
CA SER A 63 -1.70 -7.41 -13.71
C SER A 63 -1.10 -8.74 -14.14
N ASP A 64 -0.51 -8.79 -15.36
CA ASP A 64 0.09 -10.00 -15.91
C ASP A 64 1.47 -10.33 -15.36
N ARG A 65 2.18 -9.32 -14.84
CA ARG A 65 3.58 -9.45 -14.44
C ARG A 65 3.84 -9.33 -12.96
N VAL A 66 2.90 -8.77 -12.18
CA VAL A 66 3.07 -8.70 -10.73
C VAL A 66 3.08 -10.11 -10.15
N ILE A 67 4.12 -10.39 -9.35
CA ILE A 67 4.31 -11.67 -8.64
C ILE A 67 4.13 -11.51 -7.13
N GLU A 68 4.30 -10.30 -6.63
CA GLU A 68 4.11 -9.96 -5.22
C GLU A 68 3.80 -8.48 -5.08
N CYS A 69 2.91 -8.14 -4.14
CA CYS A 69 2.58 -6.77 -3.78
C CYS A 69 2.54 -6.64 -2.27
N THR A 70 3.25 -5.65 -1.72
CA THR A 70 3.09 -5.24 -0.32
C THR A 70 2.42 -3.89 -0.29
N ILE A 71 1.28 -3.79 0.41
CA ILE A 71 0.66 -2.50 0.70
C ILE A 71 1.01 -2.13 2.13
N THR A 72 1.67 -0.98 2.30
CA THR A 72 1.98 -0.40 3.61
C THR A 72 0.96 0.66 3.94
N TYR A 73 0.33 0.53 5.09
CA TYR A 73 -0.58 1.51 5.66
C TYR A 73 0.08 2.16 6.89
N GLN A 74 0.01 3.48 6.97
CA GLN A 74 0.55 4.26 8.10
C GLN A 74 -0.54 5.17 8.64
N LEU A 75 -0.78 5.12 9.95
CA LEU A 75 -1.78 5.93 10.63
C LEU A 75 -1.14 6.67 11.81
N GLU A 76 -1.29 7.99 11.82
CA GLU A 76 -0.82 8.89 12.85
C GLU A 76 -2.00 9.67 13.42
N ASN A 77 -2.12 9.78 14.74
CA ASN A 77 -3.24 10.42 15.39
C ASN A 77 -2.77 11.28 16.57
N THR A 78 -2.80 12.58 16.40
CA THR A 78 -2.50 13.56 17.45
C THR A 78 -3.77 14.19 18.06
N THR A 79 -4.96 13.72 17.62
CA THR A 79 -6.25 14.17 18.14
C THR A 79 -6.59 13.51 19.48
N SER A 80 -7.52 14.09 20.23
CA SER A 80 -8.04 13.49 21.49
C SER A 80 -8.96 12.28 21.27
N LYS A 81 -9.17 11.83 20.01
CA LYS A 81 -10.12 10.79 19.65
C LYS A 81 -9.41 9.48 19.30
N PRO A 82 -9.77 8.36 19.90
CA PRO A 82 -9.43 7.07 19.31
C PRO A 82 -10.21 6.91 18.00
N VAL A 83 -9.53 6.40 16.97
CA VAL A 83 -10.06 6.33 15.60
C VAL A 83 -9.91 4.91 15.05
N SER A 84 -10.92 4.46 14.29
CA SER A 84 -10.85 3.28 13.45
C SER A 84 -10.87 3.69 11.99
N VAL A 85 -9.92 3.17 11.22
CA VAL A 85 -9.86 3.33 9.75
C VAL A 85 -10.04 1.97 9.12
N VAL A 86 -11.02 1.86 8.22
CA VAL A 86 -11.32 0.66 7.44
C VAL A 86 -10.97 0.93 6.00
N ILE A 87 -10.16 0.06 5.42
CA ILE A 87 -9.75 0.08 4.02
C ILE A 87 -10.32 -1.17 3.36
N GLU A 88 -11.09 -1.00 2.29
CA GLU A 88 -11.63 -2.08 1.49
C GLU A 88 -11.09 -2.01 0.07
N LEU A 89 -10.59 -3.14 -0.43
CA LEU A 89 -10.24 -3.31 -1.84
C LEU A 89 -11.49 -3.82 -2.56
N ILE A 90 -11.88 -3.16 -3.65
CA ILE A 90 -13.19 -3.35 -4.30
C ILE A 90 -12.96 -3.65 -5.79
N ASP A 91 -13.72 -4.64 -6.34
CA ASP A 91 -13.71 -4.95 -7.77
C ASP A 91 -14.64 -4.02 -8.59
N ASP A 92 -14.67 -4.20 -9.93
CA ASP A 92 -15.54 -3.45 -10.85
C ASP A 92 -17.04 -3.66 -10.58
N GLY A 93 -17.40 -4.78 -9.98
CA GLY A 93 -18.77 -5.10 -9.60
C GLY A 93 -19.20 -4.45 -8.28
N GLY A 94 -18.28 -3.76 -7.57
CA GLY A 94 -18.51 -3.20 -6.24
C GLY A 94 -18.41 -4.23 -5.11
N ASN A 95 -17.89 -5.44 -5.39
CA ASN A 95 -17.69 -6.44 -4.35
C ASN A 95 -16.40 -6.18 -3.60
N VAL A 96 -16.45 -6.35 -2.27
CA VAL A 96 -15.27 -6.25 -1.41
C VAL A 96 -14.42 -7.51 -1.56
N LEU A 97 -13.17 -7.33 -2.01
CA LEU A 97 -12.19 -8.40 -2.19
C LEU A 97 -11.36 -8.62 -0.94
N ASP A 98 -11.04 -7.55 -0.22
CA ASP A 98 -10.28 -7.60 1.03
C ASP A 98 -10.62 -6.40 1.92
N THR A 99 -10.47 -6.60 3.24
CA THR A 99 -10.71 -5.57 4.24
C THR A 99 -9.54 -5.52 5.21
N THR A 100 -9.02 -4.33 5.45
CA THR A 100 -8.00 -4.04 6.47
C THR A 100 -8.57 -3.03 7.45
N VAL A 101 -8.40 -3.29 8.75
CA VAL A 101 -8.85 -2.41 9.83
C VAL A 101 -7.65 -1.96 10.66
N LEU A 102 -7.49 -0.65 10.82
CA LEU A 102 -6.49 -0.01 11.66
C LEU A 102 -7.18 0.74 12.79
N ASN A 103 -6.75 0.49 14.01
CA ASN A 103 -7.22 1.22 15.18
C ASN A 103 -6.05 1.95 15.82
N ILE A 104 -6.26 3.24 16.15
CA ILE A 104 -5.24 4.06 16.81
C ILE A 104 -5.86 4.80 17.99
N GLY A 105 -5.14 4.82 19.11
CA GLY A 105 -5.56 5.54 20.31
C GLY A 105 -5.52 7.05 20.13
N ALA A 106 -6.15 7.77 21.05
CA ALA A 106 -6.07 9.22 21.16
C ALA A 106 -4.62 9.65 21.47
N GLU A 107 -4.21 10.80 20.92
CA GLU A 107 -2.91 11.43 21.19
C GLU A 107 -1.73 10.44 21.13
N SER A 108 -1.77 9.52 20.12
CA SER A 108 -0.75 8.50 19.97
C SER A 108 0.59 9.13 19.64
N ALA A 109 1.59 8.85 20.47
CA ALA A 109 2.96 9.33 20.26
C ALA A 109 3.70 8.57 19.14
N THR A 110 3.11 7.50 18.62
CA THR A 110 3.70 6.63 17.61
C THR A 110 2.76 6.43 16.43
N THR A 111 3.33 6.37 15.25
CA THR A 111 2.63 5.93 14.04
C THR A 111 2.29 4.44 14.16
N THR A 112 1.09 4.07 13.74
CA THR A 112 0.71 2.67 13.56
C THR A 112 1.01 2.29 12.11
N ASP A 113 1.93 1.33 11.93
CA ASP A 113 2.31 0.83 10.62
C ASP A 113 1.79 -0.61 10.44
N LEU A 114 1.28 -0.92 9.26
CA LEU A 114 0.83 -2.27 8.90
C LEU A 114 1.20 -2.57 7.45
N ASP A 115 1.94 -3.66 7.25
CA ASP A 115 2.23 -4.23 5.94
C ASP A 115 1.27 -5.39 5.65
N VAL A 116 0.62 -5.34 4.48
CA VAL A 116 -0.22 -6.42 3.97
C VAL A 116 0.41 -6.98 2.69
N LEU A 117 0.82 -8.24 2.75
CA LEU A 117 1.46 -8.93 1.65
C LEU A 117 0.41 -9.70 0.81
N TYR A 118 0.50 -9.55 -0.51
CA TYR A 118 -0.27 -10.30 -1.51
C TYR A 118 0.70 -11.02 -2.45
N GLY A 119 0.42 -12.27 -2.74
CA GLY A 119 1.34 -13.17 -3.45
C GLY A 119 2.35 -13.83 -2.51
N GLY A 120 3.19 -14.70 -3.04
CA GLY A 120 4.15 -15.45 -2.25
C GLY A 120 3.49 -16.22 -1.10
N THR A 121 3.85 -15.90 0.14
CA THR A 121 3.26 -16.48 1.36
C THR A 121 2.10 -15.65 1.94
N GLY A 122 1.75 -14.54 1.28
CA GLY A 122 0.70 -13.61 1.72
C GLY A 122 -0.70 -14.01 1.27
N LYS A 123 -1.58 -13.01 1.19
CA LYS A 123 -2.94 -13.16 0.67
C LYS A 123 -2.92 -13.49 -0.83
N PRO A 124 -4.01 -14.01 -1.41
CA PRO A 124 -4.08 -14.28 -2.85
C PRO A 124 -3.77 -13.03 -3.68
N LEU A 125 -2.89 -13.17 -4.67
CA LEU A 125 -2.49 -12.07 -5.56
C LEU A 125 -3.65 -11.58 -6.44
N ASP A 126 -4.62 -12.45 -6.72
CA ASP A 126 -5.82 -12.11 -7.50
C ASP A 126 -6.67 -11.02 -6.86
N ILE A 127 -6.56 -10.82 -5.54
CA ILE A 127 -7.18 -9.67 -4.86
C ILE A 127 -6.65 -8.37 -5.47
N ILE A 128 -5.33 -8.23 -5.58
CA ILE A 128 -4.69 -7.04 -6.17
C ILE A 128 -5.05 -6.89 -7.66
N ARG A 129 -4.98 -7.98 -8.42
CA ARG A 129 -5.24 -7.99 -9.87
C ARG A 129 -6.66 -7.57 -10.22
N ASN A 130 -7.62 -7.88 -9.35
CA ASN A 130 -9.03 -7.57 -9.56
C ASN A 130 -9.49 -6.28 -8.86
N THR A 131 -8.61 -5.61 -8.10
CA THR A 131 -8.95 -4.36 -7.43
C THR A 131 -9.08 -3.22 -8.44
N SER A 132 -10.22 -2.54 -8.44
CA SER A 132 -10.52 -1.36 -9.25
C SER A 132 -10.67 -0.09 -8.42
N ALA A 133 -11.04 -0.25 -7.16
CA ALA A 133 -11.22 0.88 -6.26
C ALA A 133 -10.77 0.53 -4.84
N LEU A 134 -10.42 1.58 -4.10
CA LEU A 134 -10.18 1.56 -2.66
C LEU A 134 -11.28 2.36 -1.98
N ARG A 135 -12.00 1.75 -1.04
CA ARG A 135 -12.88 2.49 -0.14
C ARG A 135 -12.18 2.72 1.17
N LEU A 136 -12.09 3.98 1.57
CA LEU A 136 -11.60 4.39 2.88
C LEU A 136 -12.76 4.88 3.72
N SER A 137 -12.92 4.34 4.92
CA SER A 137 -13.88 4.80 5.92
C SER A 137 -13.18 5.05 7.24
N ALA A 138 -13.49 6.16 7.89
CA ALA A 138 -12.91 6.51 9.18
C ALA A 138 -14.01 6.88 10.19
N GLN A 139 -13.89 6.34 11.40
CA GLN A 139 -14.86 6.46 12.47
C GLN A 139 -14.20 6.97 13.74
N ASN A 140 -14.88 7.91 14.42
CA ASN A 140 -14.56 8.33 15.77
C ASN A 140 -15.10 7.28 16.77
N LEU A 141 -14.21 6.71 17.57
CA LEU A 141 -14.56 5.75 18.63
C LEU A 141 -14.69 6.42 20.01
N GLY A 142 -14.44 7.72 20.10
CA GLY A 142 -14.54 8.51 21.32
C GLY A 142 -15.77 9.41 21.36
N ASP A 143 -15.69 10.44 22.20
CA ASP A 143 -16.70 11.49 22.27
C ASP A 143 -16.48 12.57 21.18
N ASN A 144 -17.35 13.60 21.15
CA ASN A 144 -17.27 14.70 20.19
C ASN A 144 -16.96 16.05 20.87
N THR A 145 -16.57 16.05 22.14
CA THR A 145 -16.40 17.25 22.95
C THR A 145 -14.99 17.43 23.51
N SER A 146 -14.24 16.33 23.66
CA SER A 146 -12.84 16.39 24.07
C SER A 146 -12.00 17.14 23.04
N VAL A 147 -10.96 17.83 23.48
CA VAL A 147 -10.03 18.57 22.66
C VAL A 147 -8.61 18.16 23.04
N SER A 148 -7.77 17.91 22.05
CA SER A 148 -6.38 17.57 22.25
C SER A 148 -5.60 18.74 22.82
N SER A 149 -4.57 18.44 23.60
CA SER A 149 -3.60 19.45 24.07
C SER A 149 -2.59 19.87 23.01
N ASN A 150 -2.54 19.17 21.87
CA ASN A 150 -1.67 19.53 20.74
C ASN A 150 -2.14 20.83 20.07
N ALA A 151 -1.20 21.62 19.57
CA ALA A 151 -1.51 22.90 18.93
C ALA A 151 -2.23 22.75 17.58
N ASP A 152 -2.03 21.64 16.87
CA ASP A 152 -2.62 21.34 15.55
C ASP A 152 -2.95 19.84 15.49
N PRO A 153 -4.01 19.41 16.20
CA PRO A 153 -4.34 17.99 16.30
C PRO A 153 -4.93 17.45 15.00
N LYS A 154 -4.33 16.39 14.49
CA LYS A 154 -4.66 15.79 13.20
C LYS A 154 -4.66 14.26 13.24
N LEU A 155 -5.49 13.70 12.39
CA LEU A 155 -5.38 12.32 11.94
C LEU A 155 -4.77 12.34 10.55
N ILE A 156 -3.70 11.57 10.35
CA ILE A 156 -3.02 11.45 9.07
C ILE A 156 -2.95 9.98 8.70
N PHE A 157 -3.41 9.65 7.48
CA PHE A 157 -3.31 8.32 6.92
C PHE A 157 -2.51 8.37 5.60
N ARG A 158 -1.56 7.45 5.47
CA ARG A 158 -0.74 7.27 4.27
C ARG A 158 -0.75 5.83 3.84
N SER A 159 -0.69 5.59 2.54
CA SER A 159 -0.45 4.25 2.02
C SER A 159 0.46 4.27 0.82
N SER A 160 1.24 3.21 0.68
CA SER A 160 2.09 2.94 -0.48
C SER A 160 1.96 1.49 -0.91
N ALA A 161 2.23 1.22 -2.19
CA ALA A 161 2.36 -0.13 -2.71
C ALA A 161 3.77 -0.36 -3.23
N LYS A 162 4.33 -1.51 -2.88
CA LYS A 162 5.59 -2.04 -3.38
C LYS A 162 5.28 -3.28 -4.22
N LEU A 163 5.55 -3.21 -5.52
CA LEU A 163 5.27 -4.26 -6.49
C LEU A 163 6.57 -4.95 -6.90
N LYS A 164 6.59 -6.26 -6.85
CA LYS A 164 7.61 -7.10 -7.45
C LYS A 164 7.10 -7.62 -8.79
N ILE A 165 7.83 -7.33 -9.86
CA ILE A 165 7.38 -7.60 -11.24
C ILE A 165 8.32 -8.65 -11.86
N GLY A 166 7.74 -9.73 -12.38
CA GLY A 166 8.48 -10.72 -13.15
C GLY A 166 8.71 -10.21 -14.58
N VAL A 167 9.96 -10.15 -15.01
CA VAL A 167 10.33 -9.87 -16.41
C VAL A 167 10.60 -11.20 -17.10
N ARG A 168 9.76 -11.55 -18.08
CA ARG A 168 9.95 -12.70 -18.97
C ARG A 168 10.36 -12.23 -20.33
#